data_11ab857fdf4227eb1b3399e514e18aeb
#
_entry.id   11ab857fdf4227eb1b3399e514e18aeb
#
_cell.length_a   1.000
_cell.length_b   1.000
_cell.length_c   1.000
_cell.angle_alpha   90.00
_cell.angle_beta   90.00
_cell.angle_gamma   90.00
#
_symmetry.space_group_name_H-M   'P 1'
#
loop_
_entity.id
_entity.type
_entity.pdbx_description
1 polymer ?
#
loop_
_entity_poly.entity_id
_entity_poly.type
_entity_poly.pdbx_seq_one_letter_code
_entity_poly.pdbx_strand_id
1 'polypeptide(L)'
;KVFWCVKERIFGKRNPLKQKEEPEDKIDLLIDIQEKIKAGKGAGYEHWAKIFNLKQAAKTLSFLMENKLTDYETLEEKAKQLVSDFNTFSAQMKQAEKRMQDISDLKKHIYQYAKTKEVYVAYRKAGYSKKFYAENEEKIRLHKAAKVAFSALNTEKLPTIKELSKEYEKLLAEKKNLYSDYRKKKKEMQEILTVKSNVDRLPQKEQPKRENER
;
A
#
# COMPACT_ATOMS: atom_id res chain seq x y z
N LYS A 1 -34.73 -33.21 24.16
CA LYS A 1 -33.33 -32.70 24.22
C LYS A 1 -32.33 -33.58 23.46
N VAL A 2 -32.61 -34.89 23.24
CA VAL A 2 -31.69 -35.81 22.54
C VAL A 2 -31.76 -35.69 21.01
N PHE A 3 -32.90 -35.30 20.47
CA PHE A 3 -33.09 -35.17 19.00
C PHE A 3 -32.38 -33.98 18.38
N TRP A 4 -32.06 -32.94 19.14
CA TRP A 4 -31.37 -31.76 18.64
C TRP A 4 -29.86 -31.98 18.53
N CYS A 5 -29.29 -32.77 19.44
CA CYS A 5 -27.86 -33.09 19.40
C CYS A 5 -27.43 -33.99 18.23
N VAL A 6 -28.37 -34.80 17.68
CA VAL A 6 -28.11 -35.68 16.53
C VAL A 6 -28.10 -34.88 15.20
N LYS A 7 -28.93 -33.84 15.10
CA LYS A 7 -28.95 -32.96 13.89
C LYS A 7 -27.67 -32.16 13.70
N GLU A 8 -27.05 -31.70 14.78
CA GLU A 8 -25.77 -30.98 14.69
C GLU A 8 -24.58 -31.86 14.34
N ARG A 9 -24.63 -33.15 14.64
CA ARG A 9 -23.56 -34.12 14.36
C ARG A 9 -23.60 -34.67 12.92
N ILE A 10 -24.76 -34.68 12.28
CA ILE A 10 -24.95 -35.21 10.91
C ILE A 10 -24.84 -34.12 9.86
N PHE A 11 -25.29 -32.90 10.20
CA PHE A 11 -25.19 -31.74 9.31
C PHE A 11 -24.18 -30.73 9.89
N GLY A 12 -22.89 -31.09 9.99
CA GLY A 12 -21.88 -30.21 10.51
C GLY A 12 -22.23 -28.74 10.34
N LYS A 13 -22.02 -27.89 11.34
CA LYS A 13 -22.30 -26.45 11.27
C LYS A 13 -21.87 -25.92 9.92
N ARG A 14 -22.80 -25.86 8.97
CA ARG A 14 -22.61 -25.00 7.82
C ARG A 14 -22.55 -23.62 8.43
N ASN A 15 -21.33 -23.09 8.58
CA ASN A 15 -21.17 -21.64 8.63
C ASN A 15 -22.10 -21.12 7.52
N PRO A 16 -23.09 -20.29 7.84
CA PRO A 16 -23.76 -19.56 6.80
C PRO A 16 -22.58 -18.93 6.05
N LEU A 17 -22.40 -19.34 4.77
CA LEU A 17 -21.50 -18.67 3.87
C LEU A 17 -21.79 -17.20 4.15
N LYS A 18 -20.87 -16.49 4.77
CA LYS A 18 -20.86 -15.05 4.69
C LYS A 18 -20.84 -14.81 3.19
N GLN A 19 -22.01 -14.63 2.61
CA GLN A 19 -22.12 -13.94 1.35
C GLN A 19 -21.32 -12.67 1.63
N LYS A 20 -20.11 -12.61 1.10
CA LYS A 20 -19.46 -11.33 0.93
C LYS A 20 -20.48 -10.58 0.09
N GLU A 21 -21.22 -9.69 0.73
CA GLU A 21 -21.90 -8.62 0.04
C GLU A 21 -20.77 -7.90 -0.70
N GLU A 22 -20.52 -8.32 -1.92
CA GLU A 22 -19.72 -7.52 -2.83
C GLU A 22 -20.53 -6.24 -2.96
N PRO A 23 -19.95 -5.07 -2.66
CA PRO A 23 -20.65 -3.83 -2.81
C PRO A 23 -21.22 -3.81 -4.22
N GLU A 24 -22.56 -3.72 -4.36
CA GLU A 24 -23.27 -3.80 -5.64
C GLU A 24 -22.75 -2.81 -6.68
N ASP A 25 -22.03 -1.77 -6.24
CA ASP A 25 -21.52 -0.66 -7.04
C ASP A 25 -20.07 -0.83 -7.53
N LYS A 26 -19.36 -1.89 -7.13
CA LYS A 26 -17.97 -2.06 -7.56
C LYS A 26 -17.88 -2.32 -9.07
N ILE A 27 -17.05 -1.54 -9.75
CA ILE A 27 -16.72 -1.75 -11.16
C ILE A 27 -15.52 -2.68 -11.25
N ASP A 28 -15.66 -3.77 -11.99
CA ASP A 28 -14.59 -4.72 -12.26
C ASP A 28 -14.15 -4.62 -13.73
N LEU A 29 -12.97 -5.15 -14.01
CA LEU A 29 -12.42 -5.19 -15.35
C LEU A 29 -13.24 -6.10 -16.27
N LEU A 30 -13.43 -5.68 -17.52
CA LEU A 30 -14.00 -6.51 -18.56
C LEU A 30 -13.11 -7.74 -18.81
N ILE A 31 -13.75 -8.89 -18.98
CA ILE A 31 -13.10 -10.17 -19.27
C ILE A 31 -12.78 -10.24 -20.77
N ASP A 32 -11.55 -10.57 -21.12
CA ASP A 32 -11.23 -10.98 -22.48
C ASP A 32 -11.74 -12.41 -22.73
N ILE A 33 -12.93 -12.48 -23.35
CA ILE A 33 -13.62 -13.74 -23.57
C ILE A 33 -12.85 -14.61 -24.56
N GLN A 34 -12.22 -14.00 -25.59
CA GLN A 34 -11.49 -14.77 -26.62
C GLN A 34 -10.24 -15.43 -26.03
N GLU A 35 -9.51 -14.71 -25.17
CA GLU A 35 -8.37 -15.27 -24.45
C GLU A 35 -8.80 -16.45 -23.58
N LYS A 36 -9.92 -16.32 -22.86
CA LYS A 36 -10.41 -17.38 -21.96
C LYS A 36 -10.92 -18.61 -22.71
N ILE A 37 -11.54 -18.44 -23.88
CA ILE A 37 -11.94 -19.56 -24.75
C ILE A 37 -10.69 -20.27 -25.28
N LYS A 38 -9.68 -19.55 -25.76
CA LYS A 38 -8.40 -20.15 -26.18
C LYS A 38 -7.71 -20.92 -25.05
N ALA A 39 -7.90 -20.48 -23.81
CA ALA A 39 -7.42 -21.15 -22.60
C ALA A 39 -8.30 -22.36 -22.17
N GLY A 40 -9.25 -22.80 -22.99
CA GLY A 40 -10.06 -24.01 -22.76
C GLY A 40 -11.33 -23.79 -21.94
N LYS A 41 -11.81 -22.55 -21.75
CA LYS A 41 -13.09 -22.30 -21.09
C LYS A 41 -14.26 -22.65 -22.05
N GLY A 42 -15.23 -23.42 -21.55
CA GLY A 42 -16.37 -23.87 -22.34
C GLY A 42 -17.47 -22.81 -22.54
N ALA A 43 -18.49 -23.18 -23.35
CA ALA A 43 -19.61 -22.30 -23.73
C ALA A 43 -20.39 -21.69 -22.54
N GLY A 44 -20.55 -22.44 -21.44
CA GLY A 44 -21.20 -21.95 -20.23
C GLY A 44 -20.45 -20.75 -19.60
N TYR A 45 -19.11 -20.80 -19.62
CA TYR A 45 -18.29 -19.69 -19.17
C TYR A 45 -18.41 -18.49 -20.11
N GLU A 46 -18.42 -18.72 -21.43
CA GLU A 46 -18.58 -17.67 -22.43
C GLU A 46 -19.87 -16.90 -22.23
N HIS A 47 -20.99 -17.60 -22.06
CA HIS A 47 -22.28 -16.97 -21.81
C HIS A 47 -22.28 -16.14 -20.52
N TRP A 48 -21.77 -16.71 -19.43
CA TRP A 48 -21.63 -15.97 -18.17
C TRP A 48 -20.75 -14.74 -18.32
N ALA A 49 -19.59 -14.85 -18.98
CA ALA A 49 -18.66 -13.75 -19.18
C ALA A 49 -19.25 -12.61 -20.04
N LYS A 50 -20.08 -12.95 -21.03
CA LYS A 50 -20.83 -11.94 -21.82
C LYS A 50 -21.79 -11.12 -20.95
N ILE A 51 -22.57 -11.82 -20.09
CA ILE A 51 -23.48 -11.14 -19.16
C ILE A 51 -22.71 -10.29 -18.13
N PHE A 52 -21.59 -10.84 -17.60
CA PHE A 52 -20.73 -10.11 -16.68
C PHE A 52 -20.19 -8.84 -17.34
N ASN A 53 -19.63 -8.93 -18.54
CA ASN A 53 -19.07 -7.79 -19.28
C ASN A 53 -20.16 -6.74 -19.57
N LEU A 54 -21.36 -7.16 -19.93
CA LEU A 54 -22.48 -6.22 -20.15
C LEU A 54 -22.80 -5.43 -18.87
N LYS A 55 -22.85 -6.10 -17.72
CA LYS A 55 -23.08 -5.43 -16.42
C LYS A 55 -21.94 -4.46 -16.09
N GLN A 56 -20.69 -4.86 -16.29
CA GLN A 56 -19.55 -3.99 -16.03
C GLN A 56 -19.49 -2.80 -16.99
N ALA A 57 -19.83 -2.98 -18.26
CA ALA A 57 -19.93 -1.89 -19.24
C ALA A 57 -21.04 -0.89 -18.84
N ALA A 58 -22.19 -1.37 -18.38
CA ALA A 58 -23.26 -0.50 -17.88
C ALA A 58 -22.82 0.32 -16.66
N LYS A 59 -22.16 -0.32 -15.67
CA LYS A 59 -21.59 0.39 -14.50
C LYS A 59 -20.53 1.41 -14.91
N THR A 60 -19.66 1.06 -15.85
CA THR A 60 -18.64 1.97 -16.41
C THR A 60 -19.30 3.19 -17.02
N LEU A 61 -20.34 3.00 -17.83
CA LEU A 61 -21.09 4.10 -18.44
C LEU A 61 -21.77 5.00 -17.39
N SER A 62 -22.43 4.41 -16.39
CA SER A 62 -23.04 5.17 -15.28
C SER A 62 -21.99 6.02 -14.55
N PHE A 63 -20.84 5.46 -14.24
CA PHE A 63 -19.73 6.18 -13.62
C PHE A 63 -19.27 7.38 -14.46
N LEU A 64 -19.12 7.20 -15.78
CA LEU A 64 -18.70 8.26 -16.69
C LEU A 64 -19.73 9.39 -16.72
N MET A 65 -21.01 9.06 -16.76
CA MET A 65 -22.11 10.04 -16.76
C MET A 65 -22.18 10.81 -15.43
N GLU A 66 -22.11 10.12 -14.29
CA GLU A 66 -22.16 10.72 -12.96
C GLU A 66 -20.97 11.66 -12.72
N ASN A 67 -19.81 11.32 -13.23
CA ASN A 67 -18.59 12.12 -13.12
C ASN A 67 -18.41 13.13 -14.26
N LYS A 68 -19.37 13.22 -15.19
CA LYS A 68 -19.35 14.13 -16.36
C LYS A 68 -18.09 13.93 -17.24
N LEU A 69 -17.63 12.70 -17.37
CA LEU A 69 -16.50 12.33 -18.22
C LEU A 69 -17.02 11.92 -19.60
N THR A 70 -17.32 12.91 -20.44
CA THR A 70 -18.05 12.72 -21.70
C THR A 70 -17.17 12.33 -22.88
N ASP A 71 -15.87 12.52 -22.75
CA ASP A 71 -14.88 12.21 -23.78
C ASP A 71 -13.65 11.51 -23.19
N TYR A 72 -12.86 10.90 -24.06
CA TYR A 72 -11.70 10.10 -23.64
C TYR A 72 -10.58 10.98 -23.06
N GLU A 73 -10.42 12.19 -23.56
CA GLU A 73 -9.38 13.11 -23.11
C GLU A 73 -9.60 13.53 -21.66
N THR A 74 -10.83 13.95 -21.31
CA THR A 74 -11.19 14.28 -19.92
C THR A 74 -11.07 13.09 -18.98
N LEU A 75 -11.40 11.88 -19.44
CA LEU A 75 -11.18 10.64 -18.67
C LEU A 75 -9.68 10.41 -18.41
N GLU A 76 -8.84 10.57 -19.43
CA GLU A 76 -7.40 10.39 -19.31
C GLU A 76 -6.77 11.42 -18.37
N GLU A 77 -7.14 12.69 -18.51
CA GLU A 77 -6.69 13.75 -17.60
C GLU A 77 -7.09 13.49 -16.16
N LYS A 78 -8.34 13.10 -15.93
CA LYS A 78 -8.82 12.74 -14.60
C LYS A 78 -8.07 11.56 -14.00
N ALA A 79 -7.78 10.54 -14.81
CA ALA A 79 -6.99 9.39 -14.38
C ALA A 79 -5.56 9.80 -14.02
N LYS A 80 -4.89 10.61 -14.84
CA LYS A 80 -3.55 11.16 -14.56
C LYS A 80 -3.54 11.97 -13.26
N GLN A 81 -4.55 12.81 -13.03
CA GLN A 81 -4.66 13.63 -11.82
C GLN A 81 -4.80 12.74 -10.57
N LEU A 82 -5.71 11.76 -10.58
CA LEU A 82 -5.90 10.87 -9.43
C LEU A 82 -4.68 9.99 -9.14
N VAL A 83 -3.95 9.55 -10.17
CA VAL A 83 -2.66 8.85 -10.00
C VAL A 83 -1.62 9.78 -9.37
N SER A 84 -1.52 11.03 -9.82
CA SER A 84 -0.61 12.02 -9.24
C SER A 84 -0.93 12.31 -7.78
N ASP A 85 -2.21 12.52 -7.45
CA ASP A 85 -2.68 12.73 -6.09
C ASP A 85 -2.30 11.55 -5.19
N PHE A 86 -2.62 10.32 -5.62
CA PHE A 86 -2.28 9.11 -4.89
C PHE A 86 -0.77 8.98 -4.66
N ASN A 87 0.05 9.26 -5.67
CA ASN A 87 1.51 9.21 -5.56
C ASN A 87 2.03 10.23 -4.54
N THR A 88 1.45 11.42 -4.50
CA THR A 88 1.79 12.46 -3.51
C THR A 88 1.50 11.99 -2.09
N PHE A 89 0.29 11.48 -1.81
CA PHE A 89 -0.04 10.91 -0.49
C PHE A 89 0.83 9.72 -0.13
N SER A 90 1.11 8.84 -1.10
CA SER A 90 1.99 7.67 -0.92
C SER A 90 3.42 8.09 -0.56
N ALA A 91 3.95 9.13 -1.20
CA ALA A 91 5.27 9.67 -0.91
C ALA A 91 5.34 10.27 0.50
N GLN A 92 4.34 11.06 0.89
CA GLN A 92 4.25 11.64 2.24
C GLN A 92 4.19 10.54 3.32
N MET A 93 3.38 9.50 3.10
CA MET A 93 3.31 8.34 4.01
C MET A 93 4.66 7.65 4.16
N LYS A 94 5.34 7.36 3.05
CA LYS A 94 6.67 6.72 3.05
C LYS A 94 7.73 7.60 3.73
N GLN A 95 7.67 8.92 3.53
CA GLN A 95 8.59 9.85 4.18
C GLN A 95 8.40 9.87 5.70
N ALA A 96 7.14 9.93 6.16
CA ALA A 96 6.82 9.85 7.59
C ALA A 96 7.29 8.51 8.20
N GLU A 97 7.03 7.39 7.52
CA GLU A 97 7.47 6.05 7.96
C GLU A 97 8.99 5.95 8.06
N LYS A 98 9.70 6.44 7.04
CA LYS A 98 11.17 6.48 7.05
C LYS A 98 11.69 7.30 8.22
N ARG A 99 11.14 8.49 8.44
CA ARG A 99 11.57 9.35 9.56
C ARG A 99 11.28 8.70 10.93
N MET A 100 10.13 8.03 11.09
CA MET A 100 9.82 7.27 12.30
C MET A 100 10.80 6.12 12.53
N GLN A 101 11.25 5.43 11.46
CA GLN A 101 12.27 4.40 11.55
C GLN A 101 13.62 4.98 11.96
N ASP A 102 14.04 6.08 11.33
CA ASP A 102 15.30 6.79 11.66
C ASP A 102 15.32 7.22 13.14
N ILE A 103 14.20 7.75 13.66
CA ILE A 103 14.04 8.10 15.07
C ILE A 103 14.19 6.87 15.96
N SER A 104 13.55 5.75 15.59
CA SER A 104 13.62 4.50 16.36
C SER A 104 15.06 3.96 16.44
N ASP A 105 15.77 4.00 15.33
CA ASP A 105 17.14 3.52 15.26
C ASP A 105 18.10 4.46 16.01
N LEU A 106 17.90 5.78 15.90
CA LEU A 106 18.67 6.75 16.67
C LEU A 106 18.47 6.57 18.18
N LYS A 107 17.23 6.35 18.64
CA LYS A 107 16.95 6.05 20.06
C LYS A 107 17.66 4.79 20.53
N LYS A 108 17.73 3.73 19.71
CA LYS A 108 18.50 2.52 20.01
C LYS A 108 19.99 2.84 20.16
N HIS A 109 20.56 3.63 19.24
CA HIS A 109 21.97 4.02 19.30
C HIS A 109 22.28 4.88 20.53
N ILE A 110 21.42 5.81 20.90
CA ILE A 110 21.60 6.62 22.12
C ILE A 110 21.58 5.71 23.36
N TYR A 111 20.64 4.77 23.44
CA TYR A 111 20.56 3.82 24.55
C TYR A 111 21.80 2.91 24.61
N GLN A 112 22.22 2.34 23.48
CA GLN A 112 23.42 1.50 23.42
C GLN A 112 24.68 2.26 23.79
N TYR A 113 24.83 3.51 23.31
CA TYR A 113 25.95 4.36 23.66
C TYR A 113 26.02 4.60 25.18
N ALA A 114 24.91 4.95 25.82
CA ALA A 114 24.86 5.15 27.26
C ALA A 114 25.24 3.89 28.04
N LYS A 115 24.69 2.72 27.65
CA LYS A 115 24.92 1.42 28.28
C LYS A 115 26.36 0.92 28.13
N THR A 116 27.03 1.28 27.05
CA THR A 116 28.39 0.78 26.73
C THR A 116 29.49 1.79 27.02
N LYS A 117 29.14 3.01 27.46
CA LYS A 117 30.07 4.11 27.70
C LYS A 117 31.20 3.73 28.68
N GLU A 118 30.83 3.13 29.80
CA GLU A 118 31.84 2.76 30.85
C GLU A 118 32.84 1.74 30.33
N VAL A 119 32.38 0.72 29.62
CA VAL A 119 33.24 -0.32 29.02
C VAL A 119 34.17 0.29 27.99
N TYR A 120 33.67 1.22 27.18
CA TYR A 120 34.51 1.88 26.17
C TYR A 120 35.52 2.82 26.78
N VAL A 121 35.19 3.50 27.87
CA VAL A 121 36.17 4.32 28.63
C VAL A 121 37.26 3.45 29.26
N ALA A 122 36.89 2.30 29.83
CA ALA A 122 37.86 1.33 30.37
C ALA A 122 38.79 0.78 29.26
N TYR A 123 38.22 0.46 28.09
CA TYR A 123 38.99 0.01 26.90
C TYR A 123 40.02 1.06 26.45
N ARG A 124 39.65 2.35 26.46
CA ARG A 124 40.59 3.44 26.16
C ARG A 124 41.71 3.54 27.21
N LYS A 125 41.36 3.48 28.51
CA LYS A 125 42.31 3.53 29.61
C LYS A 125 43.29 2.34 29.58
N ALA A 126 42.85 1.16 29.12
CA ALA A 126 43.67 -0.01 28.91
C ALA A 126 44.54 0.05 27.63
N GLY A 127 44.74 1.24 27.02
CA GLY A 127 45.53 1.41 25.82
C GLY A 127 45.06 0.61 24.62
N TYR A 128 43.74 0.39 24.49
CA TYR A 128 43.14 -0.42 23.42
C TYR A 128 43.63 -1.88 23.39
N SER A 129 43.83 -2.47 24.59
CA SER A 129 44.31 -3.85 24.76
C SER A 129 43.50 -4.86 23.97
N LYS A 130 44.18 -5.74 23.22
CA LYS A 130 43.54 -6.83 22.45
C LYS A 130 42.79 -7.80 23.36
N LYS A 131 43.34 -8.10 24.54
CA LYS A 131 42.72 -8.99 25.52
C LYS A 131 41.41 -8.40 26.02
N PHE A 132 41.39 -7.13 26.44
CA PHE A 132 40.19 -6.43 26.88
C PHE A 132 39.13 -6.32 25.77
N TYR A 133 39.59 -6.11 24.52
CA TYR A 133 38.70 -6.11 23.37
C TYR A 133 37.98 -7.44 23.20
N ALA A 134 38.74 -8.57 23.22
CA ALA A 134 38.15 -9.92 23.05
C ALA A 134 37.09 -10.23 24.12
N GLU A 135 37.36 -9.82 25.38
CA GLU A 135 36.41 -10.01 26.49
C GLU A 135 35.16 -9.14 26.40
N ASN A 136 35.21 -8.01 25.68
CA ASN A 136 34.14 -7.02 25.61
C ASN A 136 33.75 -6.61 24.17
N GLU A 137 34.03 -7.46 23.20
CA GLU A 137 33.91 -7.16 21.77
C GLU A 137 32.57 -6.59 21.38
N GLU A 138 31.49 -7.24 21.78
CA GLU A 138 30.12 -6.83 21.44
C GLU A 138 29.81 -5.40 21.95
N LYS A 139 30.15 -5.12 23.20
CA LYS A 139 29.88 -3.79 23.81
C LYS A 139 30.73 -2.71 23.14
N ILE A 140 31.99 -3.00 22.81
CA ILE A 140 32.88 -2.05 22.13
C ILE A 140 32.36 -1.80 20.69
N ARG A 141 31.93 -2.85 19.98
CA ARG A 141 31.38 -2.76 18.63
C ARG A 141 30.10 -1.91 18.63
N LEU A 142 29.17 -2.17 19.57
CA LEU A 142 27.93 -1.39 19.71
C LEU A 142 28.22 0.09 20.00
N HIS A 143 29.19 0.38 20.86
CA HIS A 143 29.61 1.77 21.15
C HIS A 143 30.16 2.47 19.91
N LYS A 144 31.03 1.80 19.16
CA LYS A 144 31.60 2.35 17.91
C LYS A 144 30.49 2.58 16.86
N ALA A 145 29.57 1.63 16.70
CA ALA A 145 28.45 1.77 15.78
C ALA A 145 27.55 2.98 16.13
N ALA A 146 27.27 3.18 17.41
CA ALA A 146 26.51 4.34 17.85
C ALA A 146 27.27 5.66 17.53
N LYS A 147 28.59 5.73 17.72
CA LYS A 147 29.38 6.92 17.35
C LYS A 147 29.34 7.22 15.85
N VAL A 148 29.43 6.19 15.02
CA VAL A 148 29.31 6.34 13.55
C VAL A 148 27.92 6.87 13.18
N ALA A 149 26.86 6.32 13.78
CA ALA A 149 25.49 6.81 13.56
C ALA A 149 25.32 8.29 13.97
N PHE A 150 25.95 8.71 15.06
CA PHE A 150 25.91 10.11 15.50
C PHE A 150 26.68 11.05 14.55
N SER A 151 27.84 10.60 14.05
CA SER A 151 28.62 11.38 13.08
C SER A 151 27.87 11.59 11.76
N ALA A 152 27.05 10.63 11.36
CA ALA A 152 26.23 10.73 10.15
C ALA A 152 25.10 11.78 10.23
N LEU A 153 24.74 12.21 11.44
CA LEU A 153 23.67 13.20 11.62
C LEU A 153 24.09 14.64 11.31
N ASN A 154 25.40 14.90 11.18
CA ASN A 154 25.96 16.26 10.93
C ASN A 154 25.39 17.35 11.84
N THR A 155 25.01 17.01 13.07
CA THR A 155 24.45 17.96 14.04
C THR A 155 25.44 18.22 15.17
N GLU A 156 25.61 19.46 15.56
CA GLU A 156 26.48 19.83 16.69
C GLU A 156 26.02 19.22 18.01
N LYS A 157 24.71 19.05 18.18
CA LYS A 157 24.11 18.50 19.39
C LYS A 157 23.14 17.38 19.06
N LEU A 158 23.33 16.23 19.71
CA LEU A 158 22.41 15.11 19.58
C LEU A 158 21.06 15.45 20.23
N PRO A 159 19.95 15.13 19.55
CA PRO A 159 18.63 15.31 20.12
C PRO A 159 18.42 14.37 21.33
N THR A 160 17.69 14.82 22.30
CA THR A 160 17.34 14.02 23.48
C THR A 160 16.29 12.96 23.14
N ILE A 161 16.24 11.88 23.94
CA ILE A 161 15.20 10.84 23.80
C ILE A 161 13.79 11.44 23.93
N LYS A 162 13.63 12.48 24.77
CA LYS A 162 12.37 13.21 24.94
C LYS A 162 11.93 13.93 23.66
N GLU A 163 12.83 14.63 23.02
CA GLU A 163 12.56 15.34 21.76
C GLU A 163 12.22 14.35 20.65
N LEU A 164 13.01 13.29 20.51
CA LEU A 164 12.74 12.21 19.55
C LEU A 164 11.41 11.52 19.80
N SER A 165 11.00 11.35 21.06
CA SER A 165 9.70 10.75 21.38
C SER A 165 8.56 11.66 20.98
N LYS A 166 8.66 12.96 21.26
CA LYS A 166 7.64 13.94 20.85
C LYS A 166 7.52 14.02 19.31
N GLU A 167 8.66 14.03 18.60
CA GLU A 167 8.66 14.01 17.15
C GLU A 167 7.99 12.74 16.60
N TYR A 168 8.30 11.58 17.17
CA TYR A 168 7.68 10.31 16.78
C TYR A 168 6.17 10.30 16.99
N GLU A 169 5.69 10.80 18.15
CA GLU A 169 4.26 10.91 18.45
C GLU A 169 3.53 11.83 17.46
N LYS A 170 4.17 12.97 17.11
CA LYS A 170 3.64 13.90 16.12
C LYS A 170 3.52 13.22 14.74
N LEU A 171 4.58 12.58 14.27
CA LEU A 171 4.57 11.84 13.01
C LEU A 171 3.55 10.70 13.00
N LEU A 172 3.35 10.02 14.12
CA LEU A 172 2.35 8.97 14.26
C LEU A 172 0.91 9.53 14.13
N ALA A 173 0.65 10.69 14.73
CA ALA A 173 -0.64 11.37 14.61
C ALA A 173 -0.87 11.85 13.17
N GLU A 174 0.12 12.47 12.54
CA GLU A 174 0.07 12.88 11.13
C GLU A 174 -0.18 11.69 10.21
N LYS A 175 0.54 10.58 10.42
CA LYS A 175 0.33 9.34 9.65
C LYS A 175 -1.09 8.80 9.77
N LYS A 176 -1.67 8.82 10.98
CA LYS A 176 -3.06 8.37 11.19
C LYS A 176 -4.06 9.24 10.41
N ASN A 177 -3.86 10.55 10.39
CA ASN A 177 -4.72 11.46 9.64
C ASN A 177 -4.57 11.25 8.13
N LEU A 178 -3.32 11.16 7.64
CA LEU A 178 -3.03 10.91 6.22
C LEU A 178 -3.53 9.55 5.74
N TYR A 179 -3.64 8.56 6.63
CA TYR A 179 -4.02 7.20 6.24
C TYR A 179 -5.47 7.10 5.72
N SER A 180 -6.39 7.87 6.29
CA SER A 180 -7.78 7.91 5.81
C SER A 180 -7.85 8.45 4.37
N ASP A 181 -7.15 9.56 4.12
CA ASP A 181 -7.10 10.21 2.82
C ASP A 181 -6.35 9.35 1.79
N TYR A 182 -5.26 8.73 2.20
CA TYR A 182 -4.54 7.75 1.38
C TYR A 182 -5.46 6.61 0.92
N ARG A 183 -6.25 6.03 1.84
CA ARG A 183 -7.19 4.94 1.49
C ARG A 183 -8.27 5.42 0.52
N LYS A 184 -8.82 6.61 0.73
CA LYS A 184 -9.81 7.21 -0.15
C LYS A 184 -9.23 7.44 -1.54
N LYS A 185 -8.07 8.11 -1.62
CA LYS A 185 -7.39 8.37 -2.89
C LYS A 185 -6.98 7.10 -3.62
N LYS A 186 -6.56 6.06 -2.90
CA LYS A 186 -6.27 4.75 -3.48
C LYS A 186 -7.50 4.14 -4.14
N LYS A 187 -8.66 4.22 -3.49
CA LYS A 187 -9.92 3.69 -4.03
C LYS A 187 -10.34 4.48 -5.28
N GLU A 188 -10.34 5.80 -5.22
CA GLU A 188 -10.68 6.68 -6.34
C GLU A 188 -9.76 6.42 -7.55
N MET A 189 -8.45 6.31 -7.33
CA MET A 189 -7.48 5.99 -8.38
C MET A 189 -7.72 4.59 -8.99
N GLN A 190 -7.97 3.58 -8.16
CA GLN A 190 -8.22 2.23 -8.66
C GLN A 190 -9.51 2.18 -9.49
N GLU A 191 -10.54 2.87 -9.08
CA GLU A 191 -11.82 2.93 -9.76
C GLU A 191 -11.70 3.59 -11.13
N ILE A 192 -11.08 4.78 -11.21
CA ILE A 192 -10.89 5.49 -12.49
C ILE A 192 -10.00 4.69 -13.46
N LEU A 193 -8.96 4.01 -12.97
CA LEU A 193 -8.10 3.17 -13.81
C LEU A 193 -8.85 1.94 -14.33
N THR A 194 -9.75 1.36 -13.53
CA THR A 194 -10.63 0.27 -13.97
C THR A 194 -11.59 0.76 -15.06
N VAL A 195 -12.23 1.92 -14.83
CA VAL A 195 -13.10 2.57 -15.82
C VAL A 195 -12.36 2.83 -17.13
N LYS A 196 -11.18 3.46 -17.06
CA LYS A 196 -10.35 3.74 -18.23
C LYS A 196 -10.01 2.45 -18.98
N SER A 197 -9.54 1.42 -18.27
CA SER A 197 -9.23 0.13 -18.88
C SER A 197 -10.44 -0.54 -19.52
N ASN A 198 -11.64 -0.37 -18.95
CA ASN A 198 -12.87 -0.88 -19.54
C ASN A 198 -13.22 -0.12 -20.83
N VAL A 199 -13.08 1.20 -20.85
CA VAL A 199 -13.27 2.02 -22.05
C VAL A 199 -12.30 1.63 -23.15
N ASP A 200 -11.01 1.42 -22.83
CA ASP A 200 -9.98 0.98 -23.77
C ASP A 200 -10.29 -0.40 -24.41
N ARG A 201 -11.01 -1.26 -23.69
CA ARG A 201 -11.42 -2.61 -24.16
C ARG A 201 -12.73 -2.64 -24.92
N LEU A 202 -13.54 -1.58 -24.84
CA LEU A 202 -14.76 -1.50 -25.66
C LEU A 202 -14.38 -1.33 -27.12
N PRO A 203 -15.07 -2.03 -28.04
CA PRO A 203 -14.78 -1.88 -29.45
C PRO A 203 -15.02 -0.42 -29.88
N GLN A 204 -13.96 0.24 -30.23
CA GLN A 204 -14.05 1.56 -30.86
C GLN A 204 -14.67 1.35 -32.22
N LYS A 205 -15.85 1.96 -32.46
CA LYS A 205 -16.37 2.04 -33.82
C LYS A 205 -15.33 2.79 -34.65
N GLU A 206 -14.75 2.10 -35.63
CA GLU A 206 -13.99 2.80 -36.68
C GLU A 206 -14.89 3.91 -37.23
N GLN A 207 -14.44 5.15 -37.10
CA GLN A 207 -15.15 6.26 -37.77
C GLN A 207 -15.14 5.93 -39.26
N PRO A 208 -16.28 5.93 -39.95
CA PRO A 208 -16.29 5.69 -41.39
C PRO A 208 -15.36 6.74 -42.01
N LYS A 209 -14.34 6.26 -42.70
CA LYS A 209 -13.48 7.16 -43.54
C LYS A 209 -14.42 7.96 -44.42
N ARG A 210 -14.46 9.28 -44.22
CA ARG A 210 -15.13 10.16 -45.20
C ARG A 210 -14.40 9.96 -46.50
N GLU A 211 -14.96 9.18 -47.42
CA GLU A 211 -14.56 9.16 -48.79
C GLU A 211 -14.76 10.60 -49.32
N ASN A 212 -13.65 11.26 -49.61
CA ASN A 212 -13.70 12.51 -50.33
C ASN A 212 -14.21 12.16 -51.72
N GLU A 213 -15.50 12.37 -51.97
CA GLU A 213 -16.02 12.46 -53.30
C GLU A 213 -15.30 13.62 -54.00
N ARG A 214 -14.57 13.26 -55.06
CA ARG A 214 -14.05 14.19 -56.08
C ARG A 214 -15.10 14.41 -57.15
#